data_011c2eb8fb5f5ced36fdaf563929f136
#
_entry.id   011c2eb8fb5f5ced36fdaf563929f136
#
_cell.length_a   1.000
_cell.length_b   1.000
_cell.length_c   1.000
_cell.angle_alpha   90.00
_cell.angle_beta   90.00
_cell.angle_gamma   90.00
#
_symmetry.space_group_name_H-M   'P 1'
#
loop_
_entity.id
_entity.type
_entity.pdbx_description
1 polymer ?
#
loop_
_entity_poly.entity_id
_entity_poly.type
_entity_poly.pdbx_seq_one_letter_code
_entity_poly.pdbx_strand_id
1 'polypeptide(L)'
;LDLDADESQIDFPIVYCVARDGQASLTPDDRGTDLEPLFDVLRTHIPAPSYTEGAPLQALVTNLAASSYVGRLAICRVHEGTISTGQTVSWCRADGTIVPAKVSELYVTEALDRVAAKSAGPGEIVAVAGLPDVTIGETLADLDDPRPLPVISVDEPSLSLTIGINTSPLAGKEGKRLTARQVSDRLEQELVGNVSLRVLPTERPDAWEVQGRGELQLAVLVETMRREGFELTVGKPQVLTREIDGKICEPMERASIDVPEDFLGVVTQMLALRKGRLEQIVNHGTGWARMEYLMPARGLVGFRTEFLTETRGTGLLHHVFDRWEPWLGEIRTRPRGSLIADRAGQTTNFALFGLQERGTLFVGPGEAVYEGVIIGENGRGDDLDVNPTKEKKLSNMRSSTSDELVRLVPPKRINLDQALEFVRDDECVEVTPSAVRLRKVELTATGRAKITKRGSAAPR
;
A
#
# COMPACT_ATOMS: atom_id res chain seq x y z
N LEU A 1 -5.27 32.68 0.51
CA LEU A 1 -6.71 32.97 0.32
C LEU A 1 -7.48 31.70 -0.05
N ASP A 2 -6.93 30.84 -0.93
CA ASP A 2 -7.61 29.58 -1.33
C ASP A 2 -7.65 28.52 -0.22
N LEU A 3 -6.92 28.72 0.87
CA LEU A 3 -6.85 27.82 2.03
C LEU A 3 -7.49 28.44 3.29
N ASP A 4 -8.28 29.49 3.14
CA ASP A 4 -8.94 30.22 4.23
C ASP A 4 -7.96 30.66 5.35
N ALA A 5 -6.71 30.98 4.97
CA ALA A 5 -5.69 31.44 5.91
C ALA A 5 -6.07 32.78 6.52
N ASP A 6 -5.97 32.90 7.83
CA ASP A 6 -6.15 34.14 8.57
C ASP A 6 -4.87 35.00 8.61
N GLU A 7 -4.99 36.23 9.12
CA GLU A 7 -3.85 37.17 9.19
C GLU A 7 -2.68 36.62 10.02
N SER A 8 -2.92 35.79 11.02
CA SER A 8 -1.88 35.19 11.86
C SER A 8 -1.08 34.11 11.14
N GLN A 9 -1.66 33.52 10.10
CA GLN A 9 -1.03 32.48 9.26
C GLN A 9 -0.29 33.05 8.06
N ILE A 10 -0.50 34.33 7.72
CA ILE A 10 0.17 35.00 6.60
C ILE A 10 1.56 35.47 7.00
N ASP A 11 1.73 35.93 8.25
CA ASP A 11 3.03 36.35 8.79
C ASP A 11 3.69 35.18 9.54
N PHE A 12 4.59 34.49 8.87
CA PHE A 12 5.28 33.32 9.41
C PHE A 12 6.79 33.43 9.26
N PRO A 13 7.60 32.88 10.20
CA PRO A 13 9.03 32.92 10.13
C PRO A 13 9.56 31.95 9.03
N ILE A 14 10.57 32.41 8.32
CA ILE A 14 11.26 31.62 7.30
C ILE A 14 12.68 31.30 7.76
N VAL A 15 13.05 30.02 7.73
CA VAL A 15 14.41 29.56 8.05
C VAL A 15 14.96 28.78 6.86
N TYR A 16 16.13 29.15 6.41
CA TYR A 16 16.85 28.49 5.33
C TYR A 16 17.82 27.48 5.92
N CYS A 17 17.68 26.20 5.53
CA CYS A 17 18.45 25.11 6.12
C CYS A 17 19.21 24.29 5.08
N VAL A 18 20.44 23.89 5.43
CA VAL A 18 21.19 22.84 4.74
C VAL A 18 21.26 21.64 5.68
N ALA A 19 20.23 20.82 5.67
CA ALA A 19 20.05 19.72 6.62
C ALA A 19 21.23 18.73 6.64
N ARG A 20 21.81 18.42 5.47
CA ARG A 20 22.97 17.54 5.36
C ARG A 20 24.19 18.04 6.13
N ASP A 21 24.38 19.35 6.15
CA ASP A 21 25.59 19.99 6.74
C ASP A 21 25.30 20.52 8.17
N GLY A 22 24.05 20.36 8.66
CA GLY A 22 23.64 20.79 9.99
C GLY A 22 23.66 22.32 10.16
N GLN A 23 23.28 23.07 9.12
CA GLN A 23 23.33 24.52 9.09
C GLN A 23 21.95 25.15 8.89
N ALA A 24 21.70 26.27 9.54
CA ALA A 24 20.49 27.07 9.39
C ALA A 24 20.80 28.58 9.42
N SER A 25 20.00 29.37 8.70
CA SER A 25 20.09 30.82 8.65
C SER A 25 18.70 31.46 8.48
N LEU A 26 18.54 32.69 8.94
CA LEU A 26 17.34 33.49 8.72
C LEU A 26 17.38 34.29 7.41
N THR A 27 18.47 34.21 6.66
CA THR A 27 18.65 34.89 5.37
C THR A 27 19.04 33.89 4.28
N PRO A 28 18.56 34.05 3.03
CA PRO A 28 18.82 33.09 1.96
C PRO A 28 20.29 33.08 1.49
N ASP A 29 21.01 34.19 1.67
CA ASP A 29 22.39 34.38 1.20
C ASP A 29 23.44 33.85 2.18
N ASP A 30 23.08 33.59 3.43
CA ASP A 30 23.93 33.03 4.46
C ASP A 30 23.56 31.57 4.72
N ARG A 31 24.53 30.68 4.77
CA ARG A 31 24.29 29.26 5.09
C ARG A 31 24.20 28.99 6.59
N GLY A 32 24.64 29.93 7.41
CA GLY A 32 24.78 29.71 8.85
C GLY A 32 25.92 28.73 9.19
N THR A 33 26.17 28.55 10.47
CA THR A 33 27.23 27.68 11.00
C THR A 33 26.70 26.42 11.68
N ASP A 34 25.47 26.47 12.19
CA ASP A 34 24.82 25.44 12.99
C ASP A 34 23.30 25.51 12.86
N LEU A 35 22.57 24.73 13.65
CA LEU A 35 21.09 24.67 13.66
C LEU A 35 20.46 25.59 14.72
N GLU A 36 21.26 26.39 15.47
CA GLU A 36 20.69 27.23 16.53
C GLU A 36 19.60 28.20 16.04
N PRO A 37 19.74 28.88 14.87
CA PRO A 37 18.69 29.74 14.34
C PRO A 37 17.34 28.99 14.12
N LEU A 38 17.39 27.73 13.71
CA LEU A 38 16.19 26.88 13.56
C LEU A 38 15.57 26.56 14.92
N PHE A 39 16.38 26.17 15.91
CA PHE A 39 15.89 25.85 17.24
C PHE A 39 15.32 27.06 17.96
N ASP A 40 15.90 28.24 17.78
CA ASP A 40 15.38 29.50 18.33
C ASP A 40 14.02 29.86 17.74
N VAL A 41 13.84 29.73 16.42
CA VAL A 41 12.55 29.93 15.78
C VAL A 41 11.52 28.94 16.28
N LEU A 42 11.84 27.65 16.36
CA LEU A 42 10.95 26.61 16.89
C LEU A 42 10.53 26.94 18.34
N ARG A 43 11.48 27.28 19.21
CA ARG A 43 11.21 27.60 20.60
C ARG A 43 10.34 28.84 20.79
N THR A 44 10.47 29.82 19.88
CA THR A 44 9.75 31.09 19.98
C THR A 44 8.34 31.02 19.38
N HIS A 45 8.17 30.26 18.27
CA HIS A 45 6.92 30.26 17.49
C HIS A 45 6.01 29.06 17.77
N ILE A 46 6.56 27.92 18.23
CA ILE A 46 5.74 26.77 18.57
C ILE A 46 5.20 26.97 19.99
N PRO A 47 3.86 27.07 20.17
CA PRO A 47 3.28 27.26 21.50
C PRO A 47 3.51 26.03 22.39
N ALA A 48 3.76 26.28 23.67
CA ALA A 48 3.78 25.20 24.65
C ALA A 48 2.41 24.52 24.77
N PRO A 49 2.35 23.26 25.21
CA PRO A 49 1.08 22.58 25.47
C PRO A 49 0.19 23.40 26.43
N SER A 50 -1.07 23.60 26.03
CA SER A 50 -2.07 24.23 26.89
C SER A 50 -2.77 23.16 27.73
N TYR A 51 -2.89 23.37 29.03
CA TYR A 51 -3.58 22.50 29.96
C TYR A 51 -4.11 23.27 31.17
N THR A 52 -5.04 22.68 31.89
CA THR A 52 -5.60 23.22 33.11
C THR A 52 -4.89 22.65 34.34
N GLU A 53 -4.26 23.47 35.18
CA GLU A 53 -3.58 23.01 36.38
C GLU A 53 -4.57 22.35 37.34
N GLY A 54 -4.21 21.14 37.80
CA GLY A 54 -5.05 20.34 38.70
C GLY A 54 -6.23 19.63 38.02
N ALA A 55 -6.34 19.70 36.69
CA ALA A 55 -7.38 18.95 35.98
C ALA A 55 -7.16 17.43 36.09
N PRO A 56 -8.24 16.62 36.11
CA PRO A 56 -8.15 15.16 36.08
C PRO A 56 -7.54 14.64 34.79
N LEU A 57 -6.96 13.43 34.84
CA LEU A 57 -6.28 12.80 33.72
C LEU A 57 -7.16 12.69 32.47
N GLN A 58 -6.59 13.10 31.35
CA GLN A 58 -7.06 12.81 30.00
C GLN A 58 -5.88 12.51 29.08
N ALA A 59 -5.76 11.27 28.60
CA ALA A 59 -4.72 10.87 27.65
C ALA A 59 -5.35 10.16 26.46
N LEU A 60 -5.16 10.70 25.26
CA LEU A 60 -5.74 10.17 24.03
C LEU A 60 -4.78 9.16 23.38
N VAL A 61 -5.29 7.98 23.08
CA VAL A 61 -4.56 6.95 22.33
C VAL A 61 -4.50 7.36 20.86
N THR A 62 -3.31 7.74 20.40
CA THR A 62 -3.10 8.24 19.03
C THR A 62 -2.45 7.23 18.11
N ASN A 63 -1.73 6.24 18.69
CA ASN A 63 -1.09 5.17 17.94
C ASN A 63 -0.94 3.92 18.81
N LEU A 64 -0.56 2.80 18.18
CA LEU A 64 -0.29 1.53 18.84
C LEU A 64 1.09 1.01 18.48
N ALA A 65 1.69 0.28 19.40
CA ALA A 65 2.93 -0.45 19.18
C ALA A 65 2.87 -1.83 19.82
N ALA A 66 3.77 -2.72 19.42
CA ALA A 66 3.93 -4.02 20.04
C ALA A 66 5.28 -4.12 20.75
N SER A 67 5.29 -4.77 21.91
CA SER A 67 6.50 -5.19 22.61
C SER A 67 6.46 -6.68 22.81
N SER A 68 7.59 -7.35 22.60
CA SER A 68 7.72 -8.80 22.87
C SER A 68 7.58 -9.16 24.35
N TYR A 69 7.73 -8.19 25.25
CA TYR A 69 7.70 -8.40 26.70
C TYR A 69 6.35 -8.02 27.33
N VAL A 70 5.80 -6.88 26.96
CA VAL A 70 4.59 -6.32 27.60
C VAL A 70 3.37 -6.35 26.68
N GLY A 71 3.51 -6.90 25.48
CA GLY A 71 2.41 -7.02 24.53
C GLY A 71 2.08 -5.69 23.85
N ARG A 72 0.79 -5.36 23.76
CA ARG A 72 0.30 -4.14 23.13
C ARG A 72 0.64 -2.90 23.96
N LEU A 73 1.13 -1.86 23.31
CA LEU A 73 1.42 -0.56 23.90
C LEU A 73 0.50 0.49 23.27
N ALA A 74 -0.24 1.22 24.09
CA ALA A 74 -0.98 2.41 23.70
C ALA A 74 -0.03 3.61 23.68
N ILE A 75 0.16 4.24 22.54
CA ILE A 75 0.89 5.50 22.42
C ILE A 75 -0.10 6.63 22.63
N CYS A 76 0.03 7.35 23.74
CA CYS A 76 -0.90 8.36 24.17
C CYS A 76 -0.24 9.73 24.23
N ARG A 77 -1.00 10.76 23.86
CA ARG A 77 -0.68 12.14 24.25
C ARG A 77 -1.46 12.45 25.53
N VAL A 78 -0.77 12.87 26.56
CA VAL A 78 -1.40 13.37 27.80
C VAL A 78 -1.90 14.80 27.54
N HIS A 79 -3.20 15.01 27.58
CA HIS A 79 -3.84 16.32 27.40
C HIS A 79 -3.96 17.07 28.72
N GLU A 80 -4.46 16.38 29.76
CA GLU A 80 -4.69 16.94 31.09
C GLU A 80 -4.22 15.97 32.16
N GLY A 81 -3.90 16.49 33.34
CA GLY A 81 -3.55 15.68 34.51
C GLY A 81 -2.23 14.92 34.38
N THR A 82 -2.09 13.88 35.17
CA THR A 82 -0.85 13.07 35.22
C THR A 82 -1.19 11.59 35.20
N ILE A 83 -0.47 10.83 34.38
CA ILE A 83 -0.53 9.36 34.34
C ILE A 83 0.69 8.76 35.02
N SER A 84 0.51 7.67 35.79
CA SER A 84 1.60 7.04 36.55
C SER A 84 1.59 5.51 36.41
N THR A 85 2.76 4.91 36.51
CA THR A 85 2.91 3.45 36.56
C THR A 85 2.20 2.91 37.78
N GLY A 86 1.43 1.82 37.60
CA GLY A 86 0.64 1.18 38.68
C GLY A 86 -0.71 1.84 38.96
N GLN A 87 -0.99 2.99 38.38
CA GLN A 87 -2.27 3.69 38.52
C GLN A 87 -3.41 2.89 37.85
N THR A 88 -4.59 2.93 38.48
CA THR A 88 -5.83 2.49 37.86
C THR A 88 -6.50 3.68 37.21
N VAL A 89 -6.83 3.55 35.93
CA VAL A 89 -7.46 4.60 35.10
C VAL A 89 -8.78 4.11 34.55
N SER A 90 -9.64 5.02 34.17
CA SER A 90 -10.84 4.74 33.38
C SER A 90 -10.46 4.65 31.90
N TRP A 91 -10.60 3.47 31.33
CA TRP A 91 -10.44 3.25 29.90
C TRP A 91 -11.79 3.49 29.20
N CYS A 92 -11.91 4.65 28.54
CA CYS A 92 -13.08 5.05 27.77
C CYS A 92 -12.94 4.51 26.33
N ARG A 93 -13.72 3.49 26.01
CA ARG A 93 -13.66 2.80 24.71
C ARG A 93 -14.43 3.54 23.62
N ALA A 94 -14.12 3.21 22.38
CA ALA A 94 -14.77 3.82 21.20
C ALA A 94 -16.28 3.54 21.11
N ASP A 95 -16.77 2.43 21.70
CA ASP A 95 -18.19 2.07 21.79
C ASP A 95 -18.94 2.81 22.92
N GLY A 96 -18.26 3.70 23.66
CA GLY A 96 -18.81 4.47 24.79
C GLY A 96 -18.76 3.72 26.12
N THR A 97 -18.27 2.48 26.17
CA THR A 97 -18.08 1.76 27.44
C THR A 97 -16.87 2.27 28.20
N ILE A 98 -16.98 2.35 29.52
CA ILE A 98 -15.90 2.77 30.42
C ILE A 98 -15.56 1.61 31.34
N VAL A 99 -14.31 1.17 31.33
CA VAL A 99 -13.82 0.06 32.15
C VAL A 99 -12.57 0.47 32.93
N PRO A 100 -12.40 0.03 34.19
CA PRO A 100 -11.18 0.29 34.92
C PRO A 100 -10.04 -0.55 34.31
N ALA A 101 -8.88 0.08 34.13
CA ALA A 101 -7.68 -0.57 33.62
C ALA A 101 -6.46 -0.14 34.45
N LYS A 102 -5.49 -1.06 34.61
CA LYS A 102 -4.26 -0.77 35.34
C LYS A 102 -3.12 -0.49 34.36
N VAL A 103 -2.47 0.66 34.53
CA VAL A 103 -1.22 0.99 33.86
C VAL A 103 -0.12 0.09 34.43
N SER A 104 0.24 -0.99 33.72
CA SER A 104 1.27 -1.92 34.19
C SER A 104 2.67 -1.33 34.03
N GLU A 105 2.93 -0.70 32.89
CA GLU A 105 4.18 -0.03 32.58
C GLU A 105 3.91 1.28 31.85
N LEU A 106 4.77 2.27 32.10
CA LEU A 106 4.74 3.59 31.45
C LEU A 106 6.12 3.90 30.91
N TYR A 107 6.17 4.33 29.65
CA TYR A 107 7.42 4.71 29.00
C TYR A 107 7.30 6.11 28.40
N VAL A 108 8.37 6.87 28.48
CA VAL A 108 8.59 8.12 27.73
C VAL A 108 9.66 7.88 26.66
N THR A 109 9.71 8.74 25.66
CA THR A 109 10.74 8.66 24.62
C THR A 109 11.86 9.62 24.96
N GLU A 110 13.08 9.11 25.17
CA GLU A 110 14.30 9.87 25.32
C GLU A 110 15.21 9.61 24.10
N ALA A 111 15.46 10.64 23.30
CA ALA A 111 16.09 10.54 21.99
C ALA A 111 15.33 9.54 21.07
N LEU A 112 15.87 8.34 20.85
CA LEU A 112 15.25 7.29 20.04
C LEU A 112 14.76 6.09 20.86
N ASP A 113 15.03 6.08 22.15
CA ASP A 113 14.73 4.94 23.03
C ASP A 113 13.51 5.19 23.90
N ARG A 114 12.79 4.11 24.22
CA ARG A 114 11.72 4.13 25.21
C ARG A 114 12.30 3.84 26.58
N VAL A 115 12.18 4.79 27.49
CA VAL A 115 12.68 4.71 28.85
C VAL A 115 11.52 4.60 29.81
N ALA A 116 11.62 3.68 30.79
CA ALA A 116 10.59 3.51 31.82
C ALA A 116 10.46 4.78 32.67
N ALA A 117 9.23 5.27 32.83
CA ALA A 117 8.93 6.46 33.61
C ALA A 117 8.00 6.13 34.78
N LYS A 118 8.13 6.86 35.88
CA LYS A 118 7.22 6.74 37.01
C LYS A 118 5.91 7.48 36.78
N SER A 119 5.97 8.62 36.12
CA SER A 119 4.83 9.48 35.81
C SER A 119 5.13 10.34 34.60
N ALA A 120 4.08 10.85 33.96
CA ALA A 120 4.15 11.77 32.83
C ALA A 120 2.98 12.77 32.91
N GLY A 121 3.22 14.02 32.51
CA GLY A 121 2.30 15.14 32.60
C GLY A 121 1.76 15.61 31.24
N PRO A 122 0.99 16.72 31.26
CA PRO A 122 0.37 17.29 30.06
C PRO A 122 1.39 17.64 28.97
N GLY A 123 1.05 17.33 27.73
CA GLY A 123 1.91 17.56 26.56
C GLY A 123 2.88 16.43 26.23
N GLU A 124 3.13 15.50 27.18
CA GLU A 124 4.02 14.37 26.94
C GLU A 124 3.35 13.28 26.10
N ILE A 125 4.16 12.63 25.27
CA ILE A 125 3.77 11.44 24.51
C ILE A 125 4.36 10.23 25.20
N VAL A 126 3.48 9.35 25.67
CA VAL A 126 3.82 8.19 26.46
C VAL A 126 3.41 6.89 25.78
N ALA A 127 4.11 5.80 26.10
CA ALA A 127 3.65 4.45 25.76
C ALA A 127 3.19 3.73 27.03
N VAL A 128 1.94 3.27 27.02
CA VAL A 128 1.25 2.66 28.17
C VAL A 128 0.98 1.19 27.90
N ALA A 129 1.40 0.31 28.82
CA ALA A 129 1.08 -1.10 28.82
C ALA A 129 -0.02 -1.44 29.85
N GLY A 130 -0.67 -2.59 29.69
CA GLY A 130 -1.76 -3.06 30.54
C GLY A 130 -3.15 -3.01 29.93
N LEU A 131 -3.22 -2.69 28.64
CA LEU A 131 -4.46 -2.50 27.85
C LEU A 131 -4.43 -3.44 26.63
N PRO A 132 -4.82 -4.71 26.76
CA PRO A 132 -4.60 -5.72 25.73
C PRO A 132 -5.34 -5.44 24.41
N ASP A 133 -6.56 -4.88 24.48
CA ASP A 133 -7.44 -4.65 23.33
C ASP A 133 -7.64 -3.16 22.99
N VAL A 134 -6.77 -2.30 23.49
CA VAL A 134 -6.86 -0.86 23.26
C VAL A 134 -6.76 -0.54 21.76
N THR A 135 -7.57 0.45 21.34
CA THR A 135 -7.59 0.93 19.95
C THR A 135 -7.29 2.43 19.86
N ILE A 136 -6.97 2.90 18.66
CA ILE A 136 -6.74 4.33 18.40
C ILE A 136 -8.06 5.10 18.60
N GLY A 137 -7.95 6.31 19.19
CA GLY A 137 -9.06 7.18 19.46
C GLY A 137 -9.73 6.96 20.82
N GLU A 138 -9.32 5.94 21.57
CA GLU A 138 -9.79 5.72 22.93
C GLU A 138 -9.08 6.64 23.92
N THR A 139 -9.71 6.90 25.06
CA THR A 139 -9.17 7.81 26.07
C THR A 139 -8.86 7.05 27.37
N LEU A 140 -7.70 7.29 27.94
CA LEU A 140 -7.37 6.94 29.32
C LEU A 140 -7.66 8.18 30.18
N ALA A 141 -8.60 8.04 31.10
CA ALA A 141 -9.11 9.15 31.91
C ALA A 141 -8.95 8.89 33.41
N ASP A 142 -9.21 9.90 34.20
CA ASP A 142 -9.28 9.76 35.66
C ASP A 142 -10.32 8.72 36.07
N LEU A 143 -10.07 8.02 37.18
CA LEU A 143 -10.96 6.96 37.64
C LEU A 143 -12.29 7.49 38.19
N ASP A 144 -12.24 8.61 38.91
CA ASP A 144 -13.38 9.19 39.61
C ASP A 144 -14.15 10.20 38.74
N ASP A 145 -13.46 10.85 37.79
CA ASP A 145 -14.06 11.82 36.84
C ASP A 145 -13.67 11.47 35.38
N PRO A 146 -14.20 10.40 34.80
CA PRO A 146 -13.85 9.98 33.45
C PRO A 146 -14.43 10.92 32.40
N ARG A 147 -13.56 11.66 31.72
CA ARG A 147 -13.91 12.59 30.64
C ARG A 147 -13.31 12.14 29.31
N PRO A 148 -14.05 11.38 28.46
CA PRO A 148 -13.53 10.93 27.17
C PRO A 148 -13.31 12.11 26.23
N LEU A 149 -12.20 12.06 25.49
CA LEU A 149 -11.93 12.97 24.38
C LEU A 149 -12.70 12.50 23.13
N PRO A 150 -12.88 13.36 22.11
CA PRO A 150 -13.52 12.96 20.86
C PRO A 150 -12.80 11.76 20.23
N VAL A 151 -13.56 10.75 19.86
CA VAL A 151 -13.01 9.52 19.26
C VAL A 151 -12.45 9.84 17.87
N ILE A 152 -11.23 9.39 17.60
CA ILE A 152 -10.65 9.44 16.27
C ILE A 152 -11.25 8.29 15.44
N SER A 153 -12.03 8.63 14.42
CA SER A 153 -12.52 7.62 13.47
C SER A 153 -11.42 7.26 12.47
N VAL A 154 -11.24 5.96 12.26
CA VAL A 154 -10.33 5.44 11.24
C VAL A 154 -11.18 4.94 10.07
N ASP A 155 -10.86 5.39 8.85
CA ASP A 155 -11.58 4.98 7.65
C ASP A 155 -11.54 3.46 7.49
N GLU A 156 -12.67 2.90 7.07
CA GLU A 156 -12.78 1.48 6.81
C GLU A 156 -12.00 1.07 5.56
N PRO A 157 -11.53 -0.20 5.49
CA PRO A 157 -10.92 -0.72 4.28
C PRO A 157 -11.85 -0.63 3.08
N SER A 158 -11.28 -0.29 1.91
CA SER A 158 -11.99 -0.23 0.62
C SER A 158 -11.52 -1.28 -0.37
N LEU A 159 -10.32 -1.81 -0.19
CA LEU A 159 -9.70 -2.82 -1.04
C LEU A 159 -9.29 -4.05 -0.23
N SER A 160 -9.29 -5.19 -0.90
CA SER A 160 -8.73 -6.44 -0.38
C SER A 160 -7.78 -7.08 -1.38
N LEU A 161 -6.86 -7.90 -0.88
CA LEU A 161 -6.09 -8.84 -1.68
C LEU A 161 -5.86 -10.14 -0.91
N THR A 162 -5.67 -11.24 -1.64
CA THR A 162 -5.33 -12.51 -1.03
C THR A 162 -3.81 -12.63 -0.91
N ILE A 163 -3.30 -12.86 0.30
CA ILE A 163 -1.92 -13.21 0.57
C ILE A 163 -1.88 -14.69 0.97
N GLY A 164 -1.07 -15.49 0.27
CA GLY A 164 -0.85 -16.90 0.59
C GLY A 164 0.61 -17.26 0.59
N ILE A 165 0.93 -18.48 1.01
CA ILE A 165 2.28 -19.03 0.88
C ILE A 165 2.65 -19.20 -0.60
N ASN A 166 3.94 -19.20 -0.91
CA ASN A 166 4.41 -19.48 -2.26
C ASN A 166 4.27 -20.99 -2.55
N THR A 167 3.43 -21.33 -3.53
CA THR A 167 3.18 -22.70 -3.99
C THR A 167 3.79 -22.99 -5.35
N SER A 168 4.69 -22.12 -5.84
CA SER A 168 5.36 -22.31 -7.14
C SER A 168 6.39 -23.43 -7.10
N PRO A 169 6.78 -24.00 -8.26
CA PRO A 169 7.87 -24.97 -8.36
C PRO A 169 9.24 -24.42 -7.94
N LEU A 170 9.38 -23.10 -7.78
CA LEU A 170 10.59 -22.43 -7.33
C LEU A 170 10.54 -22.07 -5.83
N ALA A 171 9.48 -22.40 -5.11
CA ALA A 171 9.33 -22.09 -3.69
C ALA A 171 10.49 -22.65 -2.86
N GLY A 172 10.97 -21.86 -1.90
CA GLY A 172 12.05 -22.23 -0.99
C GLY A 172 13.47 -22.07 -1.55
N LYS A 173 13.62 -21.54 -2.75
CA LYS A 173 14.96 -21.31 -3.33
C LYS A 173 15.56 -19.97 -2.94
N GLU A 174 14.75 -18.99 -2.57
CA GLU A 174 15.16 -17.61 -2.38
C GLU A 174 14.85 -17.09 -0.99
N GLY A 175 13.71 -17.46 -0.39
CA GLY A 175 13.28 -17.06 0.92
C GLY A 175 13.49 -18.12 2.00
N LYS A 176 13.44 -17.68 3.27
CA LYS A 176 13.57 -18.56 4.43
C LYS A 176 12.24 -18.74 5.20
N ARG A 177 11.24 -17.89 4.93
CA ARG A 177 9.95 -17.86 5.61
C ARG A 177 8.86 -18.31 4.64
N LEU A 178 8.49 -19.60 4.74
CA LEU A 178 7.67 -20.28 3.74
C LEU A 178 6.38 -20.87 4.29
N THR A 179 6.25 -20.98 5.62
CA THR A 179 5.15 -21.72 6.23
C THR A 179 3.94 -20.81 6.48
N ALA A 180 2.74 -21.40 6.39
CA ALA A 180 1.48 -20.73 6.69
C ALA A 180 1.48 -20.08 8.07
N ARG A 181 2.03 -20.77 9.08
CA ARG A 181 2.15 -20.25 10.45
C ARG A 181 2.98 -18.97 10.50
N GLN A 182 4.15 -18.94 9.85
CA GLN A 182 5.00 -17.75 9.84
C GLN A 182 4.31 -16.55 9.18
N VAL A 183 3.53 -16.80 8.11
CA VAL A 183 2.76 -15.75 7.43
C VAL A 183 1.64 -15.26 8.33
N SER A 184 0.88 -16.16 8.99
CA SER A 184 -0.17 -15.80 9.95
C SER A 184 0.37 -14.96 11.11
N ASP A 185 1.40 -15.46 11.78
CA ASP A 185 2.03 -14.76 12.93
C ASP A 185 2.48 -13.34 12.53
N ARG A 186 3.03 -13.18 11.30
CA ARG A 186 3.47 -11.88 10.81
C ARG A 186 2.31 -10.94 10.47
N LEU A 187 1.23 -11.47 9.88
CA LEU A 187 0.02 -10.67 9.61
C LEU A 187 -0.66 -10.25 10.91
N GLU A 188 -0.74 -11.13 11.91
CA GLU A 188 -1.25 -10.79 13.24
C GLU A 188 -0.42 -9.70 13.92
N GLN A 189 0.91 -9.77 13.79
CA GLN A 189 1.81 -8.74 14.32
C GLN A 189 1.56 -7.37 13.63
N GLU A 190 1.28 -7.37 12.34
CA GLU A 190 0.96 -6.13 11.60
C GLU A 190 -0.31 -5.45 12.14
N LEU A 191 -1.34 -6.25 12.50
CA LEU A 191 -2.60 -5.72 13.01
C LEU A 191 -2.47 -4.96 14.34
N VAL A 192 -1.40 -5.20 15.10
CA VAL A 192 -1.19 -4.47 16.36
C VAL A 192 -0.93 -2.98 16.11
N GLY A 193 -0.10 -2.66 15.12
CA GLY A 193 0.26 -1.26 14.81
C GLY A 193 -0.59 -0.63 13.70
N ASN A 194 -1.29 -1.43 12.91
CA ASN A 194 -2.00 -0.99 11.71
C ASN A 194 -3.50 -1.26 11.83
N VAL A 195 -4.21 -0.36 12.52
CA VAL A 195 -5.65 -0.48 12.81
C VAL A 195 -6.55 -0.37 11.57
N SER A 196 -6.00 0.09 10.44
CA SER A 196 -6.73 0.20 9.18
C SER A 196 -6.68 -1.08 8.34
N LEU A 197 -5.91 -2.08 8.76
CA LEU A 197 -5.89 -3.40 8.13
C LEU A 197 -6.85 -4.36 8.84
N ARG A 198 -7.43 -5.25 8.04
CA ARG A 198 -8.16 -6.44 8.54
C ARG A 198 -7.59 -7.68 7.86
N VAL A 199 -7.45 -8.75 8.59
CA VAL A 199 -7.00 -10.05 8.08
C VAL A 199 -8.09 -11.07 8.36
N LEU A 200 -8.62 -11.67 7.30
CA LEU A 200 -9.70 -12.65 7.37
C LEU A 200 -9.21 -14.01 6.84
N PRO A 201 -9.67 -15.12 7.41
CA PRO A 201 -9.40 -16.43 6.85
C PRO A 201 -10.11 -16.59 5.49
N THR A 202 -9.50 -17.38 4.60
CA THR A 202 -10.14 -17.79 3.34
C THR A 202 -10.54 -19.26 3.41
N GLU A 203 -11.17 -19.77 2.37
CA GLU A 203 -11.48 -21.22 2.23
C GLU A 203 -10.18 -22.07 2.23
N ARG A 204 -9.05 -21.47 1.87
CA ARG A 204 -7.75 -22.10 1.89
C ARG A 204 -7.03 -21.83 3.22
N PRO A 205 -6.53 -22.85 3.91
CA PRO A 205 -5.86 -22.69 5.21
C PRO A 205 -4.45 -22.04 5.09
N ASP A 206 -3.93 -21.89 3.88
CA ASP A 206 -2.62 -21.34 3.54
C ASP A 206 -2.69 -19.96 2.88
N ALA A 207 -3.86 -19.31 2.95
CA ALA A 207 -4.09 -17.99 2.38
C ALA A 207 -5.07 -17.16 3.24
N TRP A 208 -4.86 -15.86 3.24
CA TRP A 208 -5.65 -14.87 4.00
C TRP A 208 -6.14 -13.77 3.08
N GLU A 209 -7.33 -13.28 3.34
CA GLU A 209 -7.81 -12.03 2.77
C GLU A 209 -7.33 -10.88 3.64
N VAL A 210 -6.52 -10.00 3.06
CA VAL A 210 -6.00 -8.80 3.72
C VAL A 210 -6.71 -7.59 3.14
N GLN A 211 -7.44 -6.88 3.98
CA GLN A 211 -8.22 -5.70 3.62
C GLN A 211 -7.50 -4.44 4.08
N GLY A 212 -7.44 -3.41 3.23
CA GLY A 212 -6.79 -2.13 3.50
C GLY A 212 -7.49 -0.97 2.80
N ARG A 213 -7.04 0.25 3.10
CA ARG A 213 -7.63 1.47 2.53
C ARG A 213 -7.31 1.68 1.06
N GLY A 214 -6.18 1.16 0.58
CA GLY A 214 -5.73 1.37 -0.79
C GLY A 214 -4.63 0.41 -1.21
N GLU A 215 -4.36 0.39 -2.52
CA GLU A 215 -3.37 -0.50 -3.13
C GLU A 215 -1.95 -0.29 -2.58
N LEU A 216 -1.56 0.97 -2.32
CA LEU A 216 -0.23 1.28 -1.82
C LEU A 216 0.00 0.70 -0.41
N GLN A 217 -0.98 0.77 0.49
CA GLN A 217 -0.87 0.19 1.82
C GLN A 217 -0.63 -1.32 1.75
N LEU A 218 -1.40 -2.01 0.90
CA LEU A 218 -1.28 -3.45 0.70
C LEU A 218 0.04 -3.83 0.02
N ALA A 219 0.48 -3.05 -0.96
CA ALA A 219 1.77 -3.26 -1.63
C ALA A 219 2.96 -3.05 -0.68
N VAL A 220 2.92 -2.02 0.19
CA VAL A 220 3.94 -1.77 1.22
C VAL A 220 4.02 -2.94 2.21
N LEU A 221 2.89 -3.49 2.65
CA LEU A 221 2.89 -4.68 3.52
C LEU A 221 3.60 -5.86 2.84
N VAL A 222 3.23 -6.18 1.60
CA VAL A 222 3.83 -7.27 0.83
C VAL A 222 5.33 -7.03 0.61
N GLU A 223 5.74 -5.80 0.27
CA GLU A 223 7.14 -5.45 0.08
C GLU A 223 7.96 -5.54 1.38
N THR A 224 7.37 -5.15 2.52
CA THR A 224 8.00 -5.30 3.83
C THR A 224 8.21 -6.77 4.17
N MET A 225 7.19 -7.62 4.00
CA MET A 225 7.31 -9.06 4.20
C MET A 225 8.35 -9.68 3.26
N ARG A 226 8.40 -9.25 1.99
CA ARG A 226 9.42 -9.67 1.02
C ARG A 226 10.83 -9.39 1.54
N ARG A 227 11.08 -8.18 2.06
CA ARG A 227 12.38 -7.78 2.64
C ARG A 227 12.72 -8.55 3.91
N GLU A 228 11.73 -8.97 4.67
CA GLU A 228 11.89 -9.83 5.85
C GLU A 228 12.20 -11.31 5.49
N GLY A 229 12.25 -11.66 4.21
CA GLY A 229 12.61 -12.99 3.72
C GLY A 229 11.44 -13.95 3.51
N PHE A 230 10.21 -13.44 3.42
CA PHE A 230 9.03 -14.24 3.06
C PHE A 230 8.97 -14.51 1.56
N GLU A 231 8.46 -15.68 1.20
CA GLU A 231 7.97 -15.98 -0.14
C GLU A 231 6.46 -16.10 -0.11
N LEU A 232 5.79 -15.28 -0.93
CA LEU A 232 4.35 -15.10 -0.92
C LEU A 232 3.75 -15.31 -2.30
N THR A 233 2.48 -15.68 -2.32
CA THR A 233 1.60 -15.55 -3.49
C THR A 233 0.59 -14.46 -3.18
N VAL A 234 0.47 -13.47 -4.06
CA VAL A 234 -0.43 -12.34 -3.90
C VAL A 234 -1.43 -12.31 -5.05
N GLY A 235 -2.72 -12.30 -4.70
CA GLY A 235 -3.81 -12.23 -5.66
C GLY A 235 -4.03 -10.81 -6.20
N LYS A 236 -4.95 -10.69 -7.16
CA LYS A 236 -5.39 -9.40 -7.69
C LYS A 236 -6.08 -8.58 -6.60
N PRO A 237 -5.77 -7.28 -6.45
CA PRO A 237 -6.55 -6.39 -5.61
C PRO A 237 -8.02 -6.33 -6.05
N GLN A 238 -8.92 -6.47 -5.09
CA GLN A 238 -10.37 -6.43 -5.31
C GLN A 238 -11.00 -5.35 -4.43
N VAL A 239 -12.01 -4.68 -4.95
CA VAL A 239 -12.78 -3.73 -4.17
C VAL A 239 -13.73 -4.47 -3.23
N LEU A 240 -13.84 -3.99 -2.00
CA LEU A 240 -14.86 -4.47 -1.06
C LEU A 240 -16.22 -3.93 -1.49
N THR A 241 -17.22 -4.81 -1.56
CA THR A 241 -18.61 -4.45 -1.88
C THR A 241 -19.49 -4.60 -0.65
N ARG A 242 -20.60 -3.86 -0.61
CA ARG A 242 -21.62 -3.94 0.43
C ARG A 242 -22.99 -4.06 -0.20
N GLU A 243 -23.89 -4.77 0.46
CA GLU A 243 -25.30 -4.75 0.11
C GLU A 243 -25.99 -3.62 0.87
N ILE A 244 -26.54 -2.65 0.14
CA ILE A 244 -27.29 -1.53 0.68
C ILE A 244 -28.63 -1.50 -0.06
N ASP A 245 -29.74 -1.56 0.68
CA ASP A 245 -31.10 -1.59 0.14
C ASP A 245 -31.30 -2.67 -0.94
N GLY A 246 -30.72 -3.86 -0.74
CA GLY A 246 -30.81 -4.99 -1.66
C GLY A 246 -30.04 -4.84 -2.96
N LYS A 247 -29.13 -3.87 -3.04
CA LYS A 247 -28.23 -3.64 -4.18
C LYS A 247 -26.78 -3.79 -3.76
N ILE A 248 -25.99 -4.44 -4.61
CA ILE A 248 -24.54 -4.49 -4.43
C ILE A 248 -24.00 -3.08 -4.72
N CYS A 249 -23.35 -2.48 -3.72
CA CYS A 249 -22.71 -1.18 -3.82
C CYS A 249 -21.19 -1.31 -3.73
N GLU A 250 -20.50 -0.40 -4.40
CA GLU A 250 -19.05 -0.26 -4.40
C GLU A 250 -18.62 1.08 -3.82
N PRO A 251 -17.42 1.18 -3.22
CA PRO A 251 -16.91 2.44 -2.69
C PRO A 251 -16.55 3.38 -3.85
N MET A 252 -17.02 4.60 -3.75
CA MET A 252 -16.69 5.71 -4.64
C MET A 252 -15.65 6.59 -3.99
N GLU A 253 -14.70 7.06 -4.79
CA GLU A 253 -13.66 7.98 -4.34
C GLU A 253 -13.75 9.30 -5.11
N ARG A 254 -13.50 10.37 -4.39
CA ARG A 254 -13.29 11.70 -4.94
C ARG A 254 -11.83 11.84 -5.27
N ALA A 255 -11.54 12.01 -6.55
CA ALA A 255 -10.17 12.17 -7.06
C ALA A 255 -9.95 13.61 -7.52
N SER A 256 -8.99 14.28 -6.89
CA SER A 256 -8.50 15.61 -7.26
C SER A 256 -7.22 15.45 -8.07
N ILE A 257 -7.23 15.94 -9.30
CA ILE A 257 -6.16 15.73 -10.28
C ILE A 257 -5.68 17.07 -10.79
N ASP A 258 -4.39 17.37 -10.59
CA ASP A 258 -3.73 18.54 -11.15
C ASP A 258 -2.80 18.12 -12.29
N VAL A 259 -3.00 18.68 -13.47
CA VAL A 259 -2.17 18.41 -14.66
C VAL A 259 -1.92 19.67 -15.48
N PRO A 260 -0.78 19.76 -16.19
CA PRO A 260 -0.62 20.73 -17.25
C PRO A 260 -1.74 20.59 -18.31
N GLU A 261 -2.21 21.70 -18.85
CA GLU A 261 -3.33 21.74 -19.81
C GLU A 261 -3.14 20.81 -21.02
N ASP A 262 -1.89 20.61 -21.46
CA ASP A 262 -1.55 19.73 -22.58
C ASP A 262 -1.97 18.26 -22.35
N PHE A 263 -2.06 17.81 -21.08
CA PHE A 263 -2.44 16.44 -20.73
C PHE A 263 -3.92 16.27 -20.39
N LEU A 264 -4.69 17.34 -20.37
CA LEU A 264 -6.09 17.34 -19.95
C LEU A 264 -6.94 16.34 -20.76
N GLY A 265 -6.74 16.29 -22.07
CA GLY A 265 -7.47 15.40 -22.97
C GLY A 265 -7.17 13.92 -22.73
N VAL A 266 -5.91 13.53 -22.58
CA VAL A 266 -5.52 12.13 -22.35
C VAL A 266 -5.99 11.65 -20.98
N VAL A 267 -5.85 12.48 -19.93
CA VAL A 267 -6.30 12.14 -18.58
C VAL A 267 -7.82 11.99 -18.51
N THR A 268 -8.57 12.90 -19.13
CA THR A 268 -10.03 12.80 -19.23
C THR A 268 -10.47 11.48 -19.90
N GLN A 269 -9.80 11.10 -20.99
CA GLN A 269 -10.09 9.83 -21.67
C GLN A 269 -9.79 8.60 -20.79
N MET A 270 -8.67 8.61 -20.09
CA MET A 270 -8.28 7.52 -19.17
C MET A 270 -9.32 7.34 -18.07
N LEU A 271 -9.77 8.42 -17.45
CA LEU A 271 -10.76 8.41 -16.36
C LEU A 271 -12.15 7.98 -16.86
N ALA A 272 -12.56 8.41 -18.04
CA ALA A 272 -13.83 8.00 -18.66
C ALA A 272 -13.89 6.47 -18.89
N LEU A 273 -12.80 5.85 -19.36
CA LEU A 273 -12.69 4.40 -19.54
C LEU A 273 -12.81 3.64 -18.18
N ARG A 274 -12.46 4.30 -17.08
CA ARG A 274 -12.49 3.79 -15.70
C ARG A 274 -13.76 4.18 -14.93
N LYS A 275 -14.81 4.65 -15.65
CA LYS A 275 -16.11 5.07 -15.07
C LYS A 275 -16.04 6.32 -14.18
N GLY A 276 -15.00 7.13 -14.34
CA GLY A 276 -14.90 8.42 -13.68
C GLY A 276 -15.95 9.41 -14.21
N ARG A 277 -16.61 10.11 -13.29
CA ARG A 277 -17.56 11.20 -13.58
C ARG A 277 -16.89 12.52 -13.20
N LEU A 278 -16.69 13.39 -14.20
CA LEU A 278 -16.17 14.73 -13.96
C LEU A 278 -17.22 15.56 -13.20
N GLU A 279 -16.87 16.08 -12.04
CA GLU A 279 -17.72 16.98 -11.25
C GLU A 279 -17.34 18.45 -11.49
N GLN A 280 -16.05 18.73 -11.52
CA GLN A 280 -15.55 20.09 -11.70
C GLN A 280 -14.24 20.11 -12.48
N ILE A 281 -14.03 21.18 -13.22
CA ILE A 281 -12.76 21.55 -13.83
C ILE A 281 -12.48 23.02 -13.58
N VAL A 282 -11.29 23.32 -13.06
CA VAL A 282 -10.85 24.68 -12.79
C VAL A 282 -9.53 24.90 -13.51
N ASN A 283 -9.51 25.92 -14.37
CA ASN A 283 -8.29 26.38 -15.01
C ASN A 283 -7.87 27.70 -14.33
N HIS A 284 -6.70 27.68 -13.70
CA HIS A 284 -6.19 28.85 -12.99
C HIS A 284 -5.44 29.85 -13.87
N GLY A 285 -5.37 29.61 -15.17
CA GLY A 285 -4.64 30.49 -16.12
C GLY A 285 -3.11 30.45 -15.97
N THR A 286 -2.61 29.47 -15.21
CA THR A 286 -1.17 29.25 -14.95
C THR A 286 -0.58 28.18 -15.86
N GLY A 287 -1.34 27.66 -16.83
CA GLY A 287 -0.99 26.49 -17.65
C GLY A 287 -1.28 25.15 -16.98
N TRP A 288 -1.98 25.17 -15.81
CA TRP A 288 -2.42 24.01 -15.07
C TRP A 288 -3.94 23.99 -14.91
N ALA A 289 -4.50 22.80 -14.97
CA ALA A 289 -5.92 22.56 -14.71
C ALA A 289 -6.09 21.57 -13.55
N ARG A 290 -7.02 21.90 -12.64
CA ARG A 290 -7.50 21.01 -11.59
C ARG A 290 -8.81 20.39 -12.02
N MET A 291 -8.92 19.08 -11.90
CA MET A 291 -10.11 18.30 -12.19
C MET A 291 -10.55 17.55 -10.93
N GLU A 292 -11.85 17.61 -10.62
CA GLU A 292 -12.48 16.82 -9.57
C GLU A 292 -13.34 15.73 -10.22
N TYR A 293 -13.07 14.49 -9.85
CA TYR A 293 -13.79 13.32 -10.33
C TYR A 293 -14.39 12.52 -9.19
N LEU A 294 -15.58 11.99 -9.40
CA LEU A 294 -16.15 10.92 -8.60
C LEU A 294 -16.06 9.62 -9.39
N MET A 295 -15.39 8.60 -8.83
CA MET A 295 -15.13 7.37 -9.54
C MET A 295 -15.07 6.16 -8.60
N PRO A 296 -15.36 4.93 -9.09
CA PRO A 296 -15.24 3.74 -8.28
C PRO A 296 -13.78 3.48 -7.89
N ALA A 297 -13.53 3.12 -6.62
CA ALA A 297 -12.19 2.85 -6.08
C ALA A 297 -11.41 1.84 -6.94
N ARG A 298 -12.08 0.80 -7.49
CA ARG A 298 -11.44 -0.15 -8.42
C ARG A 298 -10.98 0.47 -9.74
N GLY A 299 -11.51 1.62 -10.12
CA GLY A 299 -11.05 2.37 -11.29
C GLY A 299 -9.69 3.04 -11.07
N LEU A 300 -9.30 3.26 -9.82
CA LEU A 300 -7.99 3.80 -9.44
C LEU A 300 -6.92 2.73 -9.34
N VAL A 301 -7.29 1.46 -9.19
CA VAL A 301 -6.32 0.35 -9.22
C VAL A 301 -5.56 0.36 -10.55
N GLY A 302 -4.25 0.51 -10.48
CA GLY A 302 -3.38 0.60 -11.64
C GLY A 302 -3.44 1.92 -12.43
N PHE A 303 -4.23 2.88 -12.00
CA PHE A 303 -4.33 4.17 -12.67
C PHE A 303 -3.07 5.03 -12.51
N ARG A 304 -2.46 4.98 -11.33
CA ARG A 304 -1.34 5.86 -10.99
C ARG A 304 -0.13 5.70 -11.92
N THR A 305 0.25 4.47 -12.24
CA THR A 305 1.40 4.20 -13.11
C THR A 305 1.15 4.67 -14.54
N GLU A 306 -0.04 4.42 -15.08
CA GLU A 306 -0.45 4.88 -16.40
C GLU A 306 -0.54 6.41 -16.44
N PHE A 307 -1.17 7.02 -15.44
CA PHE A 307 -1.29 8.47 -15.29
C PHE A 307 0.06 9.19 -15.24
N LEU A 308 1.01 8.70 -14.43
CA LEU A 308 2.35 9.29 -14.36
C LEU A 308 3.13 9.10 -15.66
N THR A 309 2.92 8.01 -16.37
CA THR A 309 3.55 7.77 -17.68
C THR A 309 3.03 8.75 -18.71
N GLU A 310 1.70 8.89 -18.85
CA GLU A 310 1.06 9.78 -19.81
C GLU A 310 1.30 11.26 -19.51
N THR A 311 1.39 11.63 -18.23
CA THR A 311 1.70 13.01 -17.81
C THR A 311 3.20 13.28 -17.66
N ARG A 312 4.07 12.35 -18.07
CA ARG A 312 5.54 12.45 -17.95
C ARG A 312 6.01 12.76 -16.53
N GLY A 313 5.28 12.25 -15.54
CA GLY A 313 5.59 12.43 -14.12
C GLY A 313 5.19 13.79 -13.54
N THR A 314 4.55 14.67 -14.30
CA THR A 314 4.16 16.01 -13.82
C THR A 314 2.82 16.04 -13.12
N GLY A 315 1.90 15.11 -13.43
CA GLY A 315 0.55 15.09 -12.85
C GLY A 315 0.55 14.78 -11.36
N LEU A 316 -0.34 15.42 -10.62
CA LEU A 316 -0.62 15.15 -9.22
C LEU A 316 -1.98 14.48 -9.09
N LEU A 317 -2.06 13.44 -8.30
CA LEU A 317 -3.28 12.68 -8.03
C LEU A 317 -3.46 12.51 -6.52
N HIS A 318 -4.56 13.01 -6.03
CA HIS A 318 -5.04 12.77 -4.67
C HIS A 318 -6.44 12.18 -4.72
N HIS A 319 -6.75 11.20 -3.87
CA HIS A 319 -8.08 10.61 -3.81
C HIS A 319 -8.43 10.21 -2.37
N VAL A 320 -9.72 10.30 -2.06
CA VAL A 320 -10.28 9.95 -0.76
C VAL A 320 -11.63 9.27 -0.94
N PHE A 321 -11.98 8.38 -0.01
CA PHE A 321 -13.31 7.79 0.03
C PHE A 321 -14.38 8.88 0.15
N ASP A 322 -15.46 8.78 -0.64
CA ASP A 322 -16.59 9.71 -0.61
C ASP A 322 -17.85 9.00 -0.10
N ARG A 323 -18.34 7.99 -0.81
CA ARG A 323 -19.59 7.28 -0.48
C ARG A 323 -19.69 5.91 -1.14
N TRP A 324 -20.76 5.20 -0.83
CA TRP A 324 -21.15 3.95 -1.47
C TRP A 324 -22.18 4.22 -2.57
N GLU A 325 -21.97 3.67 -3.76
CA GLU A 325 -22.94 3.72 -4.87
C GLU A 325 -23.16 2.33 -5.47
N PRO A 326 -24.33 2.10 -6.12
CA PRO A 326 -24.58 0.84 -6.82
C PRO A 326 -23.48 0.53 -7.84
N TRP A 327 -23.15 -0.76 -7.96
CA TRP A 327 -22.14 -1.28 -8.87
C TRP A 327 -22.31 -0.75 -10.31
N LEU A 328 -21.29 -0.08 -10.86
CA LEU A 328 -21.31 0.58 -12.17
C LEU A 328 -21.01 -0.35 -13.37
N GLY A 329 -20.96 -1.67 -13.16
CA GLY A 329 -20.60 -2.64 -14.19
C GLY A 329 -19.11 -2.82 -14.36
N GLU A 330 -18.68 -3.65 -15.31
CA GLU A 330 -17.26 -4.00 -15.48
C GLU A 330 -16.38 -2.84 -15.94
N ILE A 331 -15.15 -2.81 -15.43
CA ILE A 331 -14.05 -1.95 -15.89
C ILE A 331 -12.99 -2.88 -16.49
N ARG A 332 -12.68 -2.69 -17.78
CA ARG A 332 -11.63 -3.44 -18.46
C ARG A 332 -10.31 -2.69 -18.33
N THR A 333 -9.48 -3.12 -17.40
CA THR A 333 -8.16 -2.49 -17.13
C THR A 333 -7.05 -3.02 -18.03
N ARG A 334 -7.16 -4.26 -18.52
CA ARG A 334 -6.15 -4.88 -19.39
C ARG A 334 -6.79 -5.60 -20.58
N PRO A 335 -6.69 -5.03 -21.81
CA PRO A 335 -7.26 -5.64 -23.01
C PRO A 335 -6.39 -6.76 -23.61
N ARG A 336 -5.09 -6.82 -23.28
CA ARG A 336 -4.12 -7.75 -23.85
C ARG A 336 -3.92 -9.00 -22.97
N GLY A 337 -3.68 -10.15 -23.61
CA GLY A 337 -3.40 -11.42 -22.97
C GLY A 337 -2.01 -11.56 -22.38
N SER A 338 -1.69 -12.74 -21.86
CA SER A 338 -0.39 -13.12 -21.32
C SER A 338 0.34 -14.08 -22.24
N LEU A 339 1.67 -13.96 -22.32
CA LEU A 339 2.57 -14.99 -22.85
C LEU A 339 2.94 -15.91 -21.68
N ILE A 340 2.54 -17.17 -21.72
CA ILE A 340 2.65 -18.11 -20.62
C ILE A 340 3.65 -19.22 -21.00
N ALA A 341 4.61 -19.51 -20.12
CA ALA A 341 5.52 -20.63 -20.36
C ALA A 341 4.78 -21.98 -20.28
N ASP A 342 5.03 -22.84 -21.25
CA ASP A 342 4.41 -24.18 -21.37
C ASP A 342 5.20 -25.27 -20.63
N ARG A 343 6.38 -24.95 -20.09
CA ARG A 343 7.29 -25.91 -19.44
C ARG A 343 8.29 -25.25 -18.51
N ALA A 344 8.95 -26.08 -17.68
CA ALA A 344 10.07 -25.69 -16.85
C ALA A 344 11.37 -25.68 -17.63
N GLY A 345 12.32 -24.80 -17.24
CA GLY A 345 13.66 -24.70 -17.80
C GLY A 345 14.28 -23.32 -17.63
N GLN A 346 15.32 -23.03 -18.38
CA GLN A 346 15.91 -21.71 -18.49
C GLN A 346 15.55 -21.09 -19.85
N THR A 347 15.25 -19.80 -19.85
CA THR A 347 14.97 -19.04 -21.07
C THR A 347 16.23 -18.98 -21.97
N THR A 348 16.05 -19.11 -23.28
CA THR A 348 17.14 -19.03 -24.24
C THR A 348 17.04 -17.81 -25.14
N ASN A 349 18.19 -17.26 -25.59
CA ASN A 349 18.21 -16.16 -26.56
C ASN A 349 17.39 -16.48 -27.82
N PHE A 350 17.50 -17.73 -28.30
CA PHE A 350 16.83 -18.19 -29.52
C PHE A 350 15.30 -18.17 -29.37
N ALA A 351 14.80 -18.66 -28.24
CA ALA A 351 13.35 -18.67 -27.99
C ALA A 351 12.81 -17.23 -27.80
N LEU A 352 13.49 -16.42 -26.98
CA LEU A 352 13.04 -15.05 -26.68
C LEU A 352 13.04 -14.16 -27.93
N PHE A 353 13.99 -14.36 -28.85
CA PHE A 353 14.03 -13.64 -30.13
C PHE A 353 12.75 -13.83 -30.96
N GLY A 354 12.28 -15.07 -31.05
CA GLY A 354 11.04 -15.35 -31.77
C GLY A 354 9.77 -14.90 -30.98
N LEU A 355 9.86 -14.79 -29.66
CA LEU A 355 8.73 -14.41 -28.80
C LEU A 355 8.54 -12.90 -28.69
N GLN A 356 9.60 -12.09 -28.84
CA GLN A 356 9.50 -10.62 -28.79
C GLN A 356 8.62 -10.03 -29.90
N GLU A 357 8.43 -10.75 -31.02
CA GLU A 357 7.50 -10.35 -32.09
C GLU A 357 6.02 -10.51 -31.69
N ARG A 358 5.74 -11.30 -30.66
CA ARG A 358 4.37 -11.58 -30.19
C ARG A 358 3.91 -10.66 -29.09
N GLY A 359 4.81 -9.93 -28.44
CA GLY A 359 4.48 -9.00 -27.36
C GLY A 359 5.69 -8.51 -26.59
N THR A 360 5.45 -7.91 -25.44
CA THR A 360 6.48 -7.34 -24.58
C THR A 360 6.92 -8.38 -23.54
N LEU A 361 8.21 -8.72 -23.54
CA LEU A 361 8.77 -9.71 -22.62
C LEU A 361 9.11 -9.09 -21.25
N PHE A 362 8.92 -9.87 -20.19
CA PHE A 362 9.25 -9.52 -18.79
C PHE A 362 10.51 -10.23 -18.30
N VAL A 363 10.93 -11.27 -18.99
CA VAL A 363 12.08 -12.11 -18.65
C VAL A 363 13.21 -11.95 -19.67
N GLY A 364 14.44 -12.03 -19.19
CA GLY A 364 15.65 -12.06 -20.01
C GLY A 364 16.15 -13.49 -20.23
N PRO A 365 17.27 -13.66 -20.98
CA PRO A 365 17.90 -14.96 -21.19
C PRO A 365 18.49 -15.53 -19.89
N GLY A 366 18.47 -16.88 -19.77
CA GLY A 366 19.03 -17.57 -18.61
C GLY A 366 18.19 -17.54 -17.35
N GLU A 367 16.98 -16.98 -17.39
CA GLU A 367 16.08 -16.94 -16.24
C GLU A 367 15.32 -18.28 -16.11
N ALA A 368 15.17 -18.74 -14.86
CA ALA A 368 14.41 -19.94 -14.57
C ALA A 368 12.90 -19.68 -14.73
N VAL A 369 12.26 -20.55 -15.49
CA VAL A 369 10.81 -20.53 -15.74
C VAL A 369 10.21 -21.90 -15.45
N TYR A 370 8.89 -21.93 -15.25
CA TYR A 370 8.13 -23.16 -15.08
C TYR A 370 6.77 -23.04 -15.80
N GLU A 371 6.07 -24.15 -16.01
CA GLU A 371 4.74 -24.14 -16.64
C GLU A 371 3.79 -23.23 -15.87
N GLY A 372 3.14 -22.30 -16.58
CA GLY A 372 2.19 -21.35 -15.98
C GLY A 372 2.78 -20.00 -15.57
N VAL A 373 4.12 -19.81 -15.59
CA VAL A 373 4.72 -18.50 -15.36
C VAL A 373 4.44 -17.58 -16.56
N ILE A 374 4.11 -16.33 -16.29
CA ILE A 374 3.87 -15.31 -17.31
C ILE A 374 5.20 -14.64 -17.63
N ILE A 375 5.66 -14.79 -18.86
CA ILE A 375 6.94 -14.29 -19.34
C ILE A 375 6.83 -12.99 -20.13
N GLY A 376 5.59 -12.52 -20.39
CA GLY A 376 5.35 -11.30 -21.12
C GLY A 376 3.87 -11.01 -21.32
N GLU A 377 3.60 -9.80 -21.84
CA GLU A 377 2.28 -9.39 -22.30
C GLU A 377 2.14 -9.73 -23.78
N ASN A 378 1.04 -10.42 -24.15
CA ASN A 378 0.75 -10.73 -25.54
C ASN A 378 0.28 -9.47 -26.29
N GLY A 379 0.67 -9.30 -27.54
CA GLY A 379 0.16 -8.23 -28.41
C GLY A 379 -1.33 -8.38 -28.79
N ARG A 380 -1.94 -9.58 -28.52
CA ARG A 380 -3.36 -9.88 -28.74
C ARG A 380 -4.12 -10.01 -27.43
N GLY A 381 -5.46 -10.03 -27.51
CA GLY A 381 -6.34 -10.11 -26.33
C GLY A 381 -6.31 -11.45 -25.60
N ASP A 382 -5.95 -12.55 -26.27
CA ASP A 382 -5.98 -13.89 -25.73
C ASP A 382 -4.63 -14.27 -25.13
N ASP A 383 -4.65 -15.16 -24.15
CA ASP A 383 -3.47 -15.78 -23.58
C ASP A 383 -2.84 -16.75 -24.58
N LEU A 384 -1.53 -16.87 -24.55
CA LEU A 384 -0.77 -17.73 -25.45
C LEU A 384 0.27 -18.55 -24.67
N ASP A 385 0.11 -19.87 -24.68
CA ASP A 385 1.15 -20.79 -24.17
C ASP A 385 2.30 -20.86 -25.15
N VAL A 386 3.53 -20.66 -24.68
CA VAL A 386 4.75 -20.56 -25.49
C VAL A 386 5.91 -21.31 -24.85
N ASN A 387 6.88 -21.73 -25.67
CA ASN A 387 8.08 -22.36 -25.20
C ASN A 387 9.28 -21.39 -25.14
N PRO A 388 9.62 -20.84 -23.96
CA PRO A 388 10.72 -19.90 -23.80
C PRO A 388 12.10 -20.58 -23.65
N THR A 389 12.14 -21.92 -23.58
CA THR A 389 13.35 -22.71 -23.32
C THR A 389 13.91 -23.42 -24.57
N LYS A 390 13.32 -23.14 -25.74
CA LYS A 390 13.70 -23.76 -26.98
C LYS A 390 15.14 -23.39 -27.39
N GLU A 391 16.01 -24.39 -27.55
CA GLU A 391 17.35 -24.20 -28.04
C GLU A 391 17.41 -24.22 -29.57
N LYS A 392 18.42 -23.55 -30.14
CA LYS A 392 18.72 -23.62 -31.56
C LYS A 392 19.26 -25.01 -31.88
N LYS A 393 18.58 -25.77 -32.72
CA LYS A 393 19.14 -27.06 -33.21
C LYS A 393 20.38 -26.77 -34.06
N LEU A 394 21.52 -27.25 -33.63
CA LEU A 394 22.75 -27.24 -34.42
C LEU A 394 22.57 -28.20 -35.62
N SER A 395 22.54 -27.68 -36.83
CA SER A 395 22.61 -28.49 -38.03
C SER A 395 24.05 -28.41 -38.59
N ASN A 396 24.63 -29.55 -38.96
CA ASN A 396 26.01 -29.68 -39.46
C ASN A 396 26.30 -28.93 -40.80
N MET A 397 25.38 -28.16 -41.33
CA MET A 397 25.46 -27.48 -42.63
C MET A 397 25.52 -25.95 -42.56
N ARG A 398 25.90 -25.32 -41.45
CA ARG A 398 26.04 -23.89 -41.39
C ARG A 398 27.48 -23.46 -41.25
N SER A 399 27.95 -22.64 -42.21
CA SER A 399 29.24 -21.92 -42.12
C SER A 399 29.29 -21.02 -40.90
N SER A 400 30.45 -20.97 -40.25
CA SER A 400 30.75 -20.20 -39.04
C SER A 400 30.55 -18.68 -39.16
N THR A 401 30.20 -18.18 -40.34
CA THR A 401 30.03 -16.76 -40.65
C THR A 401 28.59 -16.23 -40.59
N SER A 402 27.58 -17.06 -40.27
CA SER A 402 26.15 -16.63 -40.25
C SER A 402 25.53 -16.59 -38.86
N ASP A 403 26.29 -16.50 -37.79
CA ASP A 403 25.76 -16.12 -36.48
C ASP A 403 25.56 -14.61 -36.46
N GLU A 404 24.45 -14.16 -37.07
CA GLU A 404 23.92 -12.84 -36.79
C GLU A 404 23.71 -12.72 -35.28
N LEU A 405 24.35 -11.73 -34.68
CA LEU A 405 24.15 -11.35 -33.27
C LEU A 405 22.64 -11.12 -33.05
N VAL A 406 21.99 -12.09 -32.46
CA VAL A 406 20.56 -11.99 -32.08
C VAL A 406 20.41 -10.85 -31.09
N ARG A 407 19.93 -9.72 -31.56
CA ARG A 407 19.69 -8.54 -30.71
C ARG A 407 18.31 -8.65 -30.07
N LEU A 408 18.29 -8.92 -28.77
CA LEU A 408 17.06 -8.88 -27.99
C LEU A 408 16.73 -7.47 -27.56
N VAL A 409 15.45 -7.12 -27.60
CA VAL A 409 14.93 -5.93 -26.91
C VAL A 409 15.02 -6.19 -25.40
N PRO A 410 15.56 -5.26 -24.60
CA PRO A 410 15.61 -5.42 -23.16
C PRO A 410 14.22 -5.73 -22.57
N PRO A 411 14.10 -6.74 -21.68
CA PRO A 411 12.81 -7.06 -21.09
C PRO A 411 12.30 -5.93 -20.20
N LYS A 412 10.99 -5.73 -20.21
CA LYS A 412 10.31 -4.81 -19.26
C LYS A 412 10.33 -5.46 -17.88
N ARG A 413 11.18 -4.97 -16.98
CA ARG A 413 11.18 -5.41 -15.59
C ARG A 413 9.97 -4.84 -14.87
N ILE A 414 9.16 -5.73 -14.30
CA ILE A 414 7.94 -5.36 -13.55
C ILE A 414 8.28 -5.35 -12.07
N ASN A 415 7.99 -4.24 -11.39
CA ASN A 415 8.03 -4.14 -9.93
C ASN A 415 6.73 -4.68 -9.32
N LEU A 416 6.64 -4.70 -7.98
CA LEU A 416 5.47 -5.25 -7.28
C LEU A 416 4.17 -4.49 -7.62
N ASP A 417 4.21 -3.16 -7.63
CA ASP A 417 3.04 -2.34 -7.92
C ASP A 417 2.51 -2.62 -9.33
N GLN A 418 3.41 -2.57 -10.32
CA GLN A 418 3.08 -2.91 -11.71
C GLN A 418 2.57 -4.35 -11.88
N ALA A 419 3.07 -5.29 -11.06
CA ALA A 419 2.62 -6.67 -11.07
C ALA A 419 1.19 -6.81 -10.54
N LEU A 420 0.86 -6.12 -9.43
CA LEU A 420 -0.48 -6.10 -8.85
C LEU A 420 -1.50 -5.44 -9.78
N GLU A 421 -1.09 -4.40 -10.50
CA GLU A 421 -1.91 -3.76 -11.54
C GLU A 421 -2.15 -4.66 -12.75
N PHE A 422 -1.14 -5.46 -13.12
CA PHE A 422 -1.17 -6.28 -14.33
C PHE A 422 -2.03 -7.53 -14.20
N VAL A 423 -2.10 -8.17 -13.02
CA VAL A 423 -2.76 -9.48 -12.84
C VAL A 423 -4.27 -9.44 -13.09
N ARG A 424 -4.78 -10.51 -13.72
CA ARG A 424 -6.22 -10.82 -13.86
C ARG A 424 -6.68 -11.74 -12.73
N ASP A 425 -7.97 -12.03 -12.68
CA ASP A 425 -8.59 -12.87 -11.64
C ASP A 425 -8.06 -14.31 -11.62
N ASP A 426 -7.58 -14.81 -12.77
CA ASP A 426 -6.96 -16.14 -12.93
C ASP A 426 -5.42 -16.11 -12.81
N GLU A 427 -4.85 -14.97 -12.43
CA GLU A 427 -3.42 -14.72 -12.28
C GLU A 427 -3.07 -14.30 -10.85
N CYS A 428 -1.81 -14.46 -10.49
CA CYS A 428 -1.28 -14.00 -9.21
C CYS A 428 0.20 -13.61 -9.35
N VAL A 429 0.67 -12.87 -8.36
CA VAL A 429 2.06 -12.46 -8.21
C VAL A 429 2.77 -13.41 -7.27
N GLU A 430 3.85 -14.01 -7.71
CA GLU A 430 4.82 -14.71 -6.87
C GLU A 430 5.86 -13.69 -6.41
N VAL A 431 5.94 -13.47 -5.10
CA VAL A 431 6.83 -12.50 -4.47
C VAL A 431 7.87 -13.24 -3.64
N THR A 432 9.14 -13.03 -3.96
CA THR A 432 10.28 -13.61 -3.23
C THR A 432 11.28 -12.51 -2.88
N PRO A 433 12.23 -12.73 -1.97
CA PRO A 433 13.23 -11.72 -1.62
C PRO A 433 14.00 -11.15 -2.82
N SER A 434 14.24 -11.95 -3.85
CA SER A 434 15.05 -11.57 -5.02
C SER A 434 14.25 -11.32 -6.29
N ALA A 435 12.98 -11.76 -6.37
CA ALA A 435 12.20 -11.65 -7.60
C ALA A 435 10.70 -11.41 -7.37
N VAL A 436 10.09 -10.73 -8.33
CA VAL A 436 8.64 -10.61 -8.51
C VAL A 436 8.31 -11.27 -9.85
N ARG A 437 7.49 -12.31 -9.82
CA ARG A 437 7.08 -13.07 -11.01
C ARG A 437 5.56 -13.10 -11.12
N LEU A 438 5.08 -13.05 -12.34
CA LEU A 438 3.66 -13.22 -12.62
C LEU A 438 3.40 -14.67 -12.99
N ARG A 439 2.31 -15.26 -12.53
CA ARG A 439 1.94 -16.62 -12.91
C ARG A 439 0.42 -16.81 -12.95
N LYS A 440 -0.02 -17.86 -13.63
CA LYS A 440 -1.39 -18.33 -13.53
C LYS A 440 -1.63 -19.00 -12.16
N VAL A 441 -2.85 -18.86 -11.63
CA VAL A 441 -3.27 -19.57 -10.42
C VAL A 441 -3.24 -21.08 -10.69
N GLU A 442 -3.85 -21.53 -11.79
CA GLU A 442 -3.70 -22.90 -12.30
C GLU A 442 -2.52 -22.95 -13.27
N LEU A 443 -1.48 -23.65 -12.88
CA LEU A 443 -0.22 -23.66 -13.65
C LEU A 443 -0.34 -24.43 -14.97
N THR A 444 -1.03 -25.55 -14.97
CA THR A 444 -1.08 -26.44 -16.13
C THR A 444 -2.05 -25.96 -17.22
N ALA A 445 -1.61 -26.00 -18.48
CA ALA A 445 -2.45 -25.64 -19.63
C ALA A 445 -3.75 -26.49 -19.69
N THR A 446 -3.65 -27.78 -19.36
CA THR A 446 -4.81 -28.67 -19.30
C THR A 446 -5.80 -28.35 -18.18
N GLY A 447 -5.29 -27.88 -17.02
CA GLY A 447 -6.12 -27.42 -15.90
C GLY A 447 -6.88 -26.16 -16.26
N ARG A 448 -6.19 -25.17 -16.82
CA ARG A 448 -6.79 -23.91 -17.30
C ARG A 448 -7.91 -24.15 -18.31
N ALA A 449 -7.66 -25.03 -19.31
CA ALA A 449 -8.69 -25.39 -20.30
C ALA A 449 -9.94 -26.06 -19.69
N LYS A 450 -9.77 -26.85 -18.62
CA LYS A 450 -10.90 -27.46 -17.90
C LYS A 450 -11.73 -26.43 -17.12
N ILE A 451 -11.07 -25.46 -16.48
CA ILE A 451 -11.73 -24.38 -15.74
C ILE A 451 -12.55 -23.50 -16.69
N THR A 452 -11.99 -23.10 -17.83
CA THR A 452 -12.68 -22.33 -18.87
C THR A 452 -13.94 -23.03 -19.37
N LYS A 453 -13.86 -24.35 -19.63
CA LYS A 453 -15.02 -25.13 -20.04
C LYS A 453 -16.11 -25.24 -18.97
N ARG A 454 -15.75 -25.33 -17.69
CA ARG A 454 -16.71 -25.36 -16.59
C ARG A 454 -17.39 -24.00 -16.38
N GLY A 455 -16.63 -22.89 -16.48
CA GLY A 455 -17.19 -21.54 -16.38
C GLY A 455 -18.16 -21.18 -17.52
N SER A 456 -17.93 -21.69 -18.73
CA SER A 456 -18.85 -21.51 -19.86
C SER A 456 -20.12 -22.38 -19.79
N ALA A 457 -20.15 -23.39 -18.91
CA ALA A 457 -21.28 -24.32 -18.75
C ALA A 457 -22.19 -23.95 -17.55
N ALA A 458 -21.83 -22.95 -16.74
CA ALA A 458 -22.71 -22.43 -15.69
C ALA A 458 -23.80 -21.55 -16.32
N PRO A 459 -25.09 -21.73 -16.03
CA PRO A 459 -26.16 -20.86 -16.52
C PRO A 459 -25.96 -19.44 -15.97
N ARG A 460 -26.11 -18.46 -16.86
CA ARG A 460 -26.10 -17.01 -16.55
C ARG A 460 -27.28 -16.63 -15.67
#